data_2e8b626ec653bde1f55fb6722b707d59
#
_entry.id   2e8b626ec653bde1f55fb6722b707d59
#
_cell.length_a   1.000
_cell.length_b   1.000
_cell.length_c   1.000
_cell.angle_alpha   90.00
_cell.angle_beta   90.00
_cell.angle_gamma   90.00
#
_symmetry.space_group_name_H-M   'P 1'
#
loop_
_entity.id
_entity.type
_entity.pdbx_description
1 polymer ?
#
loop_
_entity_poly.entity_id
_entity_poly.type
_entity_poly.pdbx_seq_one_letter_code
_entity_poly.pdbx_strand_id
1 'polypeptide(L)'
;IQECQEEIAKRAEAEAEDESDHTGVFTGFVLLSKAEWDKEQFIRDMKEKWDIAVDEYDASEEKDDDALVFEVGDMVAAVSLATYPIPNGEAGINAENNYMWEDAVQVAREHRAHIMVAVLGKEENLLEKGKLYTKVVAACCRQEYATGIYTSGVVFEPRFYEGFADMMQDGELPIFNWIWFG
;
A
#
# COMPACT_ATOMS: atom_id res chain seq x y z
N ILE A 1 -6.41 8.28 42.62
CA ILE A 1 -7.47 8.61 41.62
C ILE A 1 -6.96 9.69 40.67
N GLN A 2 -6.26 10.71 41.17
CA GLN A 2 -5.73 11.81 40.35
C GLN A 2 -4.57 11.35 39.42
N GLU A 3 -3.63 10.54 39.92
CA GLU A 3 -2.54 9.97 39.12
C GLU A 3 -3.04 9.07 37.98
N CYS A 4 -4.13 8.34 38.17
CA CYS A 4 -4.72 7.49 37.15
C CYS A 4 -5.41 8.29 36.04
N GLN A 5 -5.97 9.47 36.38
CA GLN A 5 -6.56 10.37 35.38
C GLN A 5 -5.52 11.10 34.55
N GLU A 6 -4.39 11.46 35.15
CA GLU A 6 -3.26 12.07 34.43
C GLU A 6 -2.56 11.08 33.48
N GLU A 7 -2.49 9.80 33.85
CA GLU A 7 -1.92 8.75 33.01
C GLU A 7 -2.80 8.39 31.84
N ILE A 8 -4.13 8.39 32.04
CA ILE A 8 -5.12 8.21 30.97
C ILE A 8 -5.11 9.39 30.00
N ALA A 9 -5.00 10.62 30.52
CA ALA A 9 -4.92 11.82 29.67
C ALA A 9 -3.63 11.83 28.83
N LYS A 10 -2.49 11.49 29.43
CA LYS A 10 -1.20 11.39 28.73
C LYS A 10 -1.22 10.30 27.63
N ARG A 11 -1.89 9.19 27.90
CA ARG A 11 -2.01 8.11 26.93
C ARG A 11 -2.93 8.49 25.77
N ALA A 12 -4.04 9.19 26.06
CA ALA A 12 -4.94 9.72 25.04
C ALA A 12 -4.29 10.83 24.20
N GLU A 13 -3.44 11.67 24.81
CA GLU A 13 -2.66 12.66 24.07
C GLU A 13 -1.58 12.01 23.19
N ALA A 14 -0.90 10.97 23.66
CA ALA A 14 0.09 10.22 22.88
C ALA A 14 -0.55 9.43 21.73
N GLU A 15 -1.75 8.84 21.95
CA GLU A 15 -2.52 8.18 20.91
C GLU A 15 -3.06 9.19 19.87
N ALA A 16 -3.47 10.40 20.31
CA ALA A 16 -3.90 11.47 19.41
C ALA A 16 -2.74 12.12 18.62
N GLU A 17 -1.53 12.18 19.21
CA GLU A 17 -0.32 12.61 18.50
C GLU A 17 0.13 11.56 17.47
N ASP A 18 -0.01 10.26 17.76
CA ASP A 18 0.29 9.18 16.83
C ASP A 18 -0.74 9.15 15.68
N GLU A 19 -2.03 9.38 15.95
CA GLU A 19 -3.05 9.54 14.90
C GLU A 19 -2.86 10.81 14.05
N SER A 20 -2.33 11.90 14.62
CA SER A 20 -2.10 13.15 13.88
C SER A 20 -0.86 13.11 12.97
N ASP A 21 0.10 12.24 13.26
CA ASP A 21 1.33 12.10 12.46
C ASP A 21 1.12 11.20 11.21
N HIS A 22 -0.03 10.52 11.11
CA HIS A 22 -0.41 9.69 9.95
C HIS A 22 -1.21 10.42 8.87
N THR A 23 -1.56 11.69 9.07
CA THR A 23 -2.28 12.54 8.12
C THR A 23 -1.38 12.95 6.96
N GLY A 24 -1.18 12.09 6.00
CA GLY A 24 -0.36 12.41 4.81
C GLY A 24 0.34 11.20 4.21
N VAL A 25 0.23 10.03 4.83
CA VAL A 25 0.80 8.78 4.33
C VAL A 25 -0.29 7.94 3.67
N PHE A 26 -0.07 7.54 2.42
CA PHE A 26 -0.88 6.50 1.78
C PHE A 26 -0.19 5.16 2.01
N THR A 27 -0.90 4.22 2.62
CA THR A 27 -0.41 2.87 2.87
C THR A 27 -1.39 1.81 2.41
N GLY A 28 -0.86 0.69 1.95
CA GLY A 28 -1.61 -0.49 1.59
C GLY A 28 -0.70 -1.69 1.37
N PHE A 29 -1.32 -2.82 1.08
CA PHE A 29 -0.65 -4.10 1.03
C PHE A 29 -1.06 -4.88 -0.20
N VAL A 30 -0.09 -5.44 -0.92
CA VAL A 30 -0.33 -6.40 -1.98
C VAL A 30 -0.15 -7.79 -1.42
N LEU A 31 -1.21 -8.57 -1.39
CA LEU A 31 -1.23 -9.91 -0.83
C LEU A 31 -0.55 -10.88 -1.79
N LEU A 32 0.32 -11.73 -1.27
CA LEU A 32 1.08 -12.71 -2.04
C LEU A 32 0.76 -14.13 -1.61
N SER A 33 0.62 -15.03 -2.58
CA SER A 33 0.50 -16.47 -2.35
C SER A 33 1.83 -17.12 -1.96
N LYS A 34 2.96 -16.45 -2.22
CA LYS A 34 4.32 -16.89 -1.91
C LYS A 34 5.16 -15.70 -1.47
N ALA A 35 6.08 -15.90 -0.54
CA ALA A 35 6.97 -14.88 0.00
C ALA A 35 8.14 -14.58 -0.95
N GLU A 36 7.83 -14.22 -2.17
CA GLU A 36 8.81 -13.87 -3.22
C GLU A 36 8.25 -12.72 -4.07
N TRP A 37 9.14 -11.82 -4.49
CA TRP A 37 8.85 -10.80 -5.48
C TRP A 37 10.07 -10.50 -6.36
N ASP A 38 9.84 -9.97 -7.55
CA ASP A 38 10.87 -9.60 -8.52
C ASP A 38 11.02 -8.06 -8.54
N LYS A 39 12.04 -7.55 -7.83
CA LYS A 39 12.36 -6.12 -7.78
C LYS A 39 12.69 -5.55 -9.15
N GLU A 40 13.44 -6.29 -9.98
CA GLU A 40 13.83 -5.83 -11.30
C GLU A 40 12.63 -5.68 -12.22
N GLN A 41 11.65 -6.60 -12.12
CA GLN A 41 10.38 -6.47 -12.82
C GLN A 41 9.63 -5.22 -12.34
N PHE A 42 9.54 -4.98 -11.04
CA PHE A 42 8.90 -3.79 -10.49
C PHE A 42 9.54 -2.51 -11.04
N ILE A 43 10.86 -2.41 -11.03
CA ILE A 43 11.62 -1.25 -11.54
C ILE A 43 11.33 -1.05 -13.04
N ARG A 44 11.35 -2.11 -13.84
CA ARG A 44 11.01 -2.04 -15.27
C ARG A 44 9.57 -1.58 -15.48
N ASP A 45 8.62 -2.15 -14.77
CA ASP A 45 7.20 -1.82 -14.91
C ASP A 45 6.91 -0.36 -14.54
N MET A 46 7.54 0.17 -13.50
CA MET A 46 7.45 1.58 -13.13
C MET A 46 7.98 2.50 -14.24
N LYS A 47 9.11 2.15 -14.86
CA LYS A 47 9.70 2.93 -15.93
C LYS A 47 8.91 2.84 -17.23
N GLU A 48 8.53 1.64 -17.64
CA GLU A 48 7.85 1.43 -18.92
C GLU A 48 6.41 1.97 -18.93
N LYS A 49 5.68 1.77 -17.84
CA LYS A 49 4.26 2.14 -17.79
C LYS A 49 4.02 3.58 -17.34
N TRP A 50 4.80 4.04 -16.37
CA TRP A 50 4.58 5.33 -15.72
C TRP A 50 5.67 6.37 -15.96
N ASP A 51 6.74 5.99 -16.69
CA ASP A 51 7.96 6.81 -16.89
C ASP A 51 8.58 7.30 -15.58
N ILE A 52 8.50 6.47 -14.54
CA ILE A 52 9.09 6.75 -13.23
C ILE A 52 10.37 5.92 -13.09
N ALA A 53 11.50 6.59 -12.96
CA ALA A 53 12.76 5.94 -12.61
C ALA A 53 12.77 5.61 -11.12
N VAL A 54 13.05 4.35 -10.80
CA VAL A 54 13.23 3.90 -9.42
C VAL A 54 14.73 3.79 -9.19
N ASP A 55 15.31 4.85 -8.63
CA ASP A 55 16.69 4.83 -8.17
C ASP A 55 16.68 4.37 -6.71
N GLU A 56 17.44 3.30 -6.42
CA GLU A 56 17.60 2.82 -5.06
C GLU A 56 18.24 3.94 -4.21
N TYR A 57 17.50 4.48 -3.27
CA TYR A 57 18.07 5.41 -2.31
C TYR A 57 18.90 4.62 -1.29
N ASP A 58 20.19 4.74 -1.40
CA ASP A 58 21.18 4.05 -0.55
C ASP A 58 21.28 4.78 0.82
N ALA A 59 20.19 4.81 1.59
CA ALA A 59 20.17 5.46 2.90
C ALA A 59 20.70 4.60 4.04
N SER A 60 21.03 3.32 3.78
CA SER A 60 21.61 2.43 4.78
C SER A 60 22.73 1.59 4.18
N GLU A 61 23.84 1.49 4.91
CA GLU A 61 24.95 0.57 4.58
C GLU A 61 24.54 -0.91 4.66
N GLU A 62 23.35 -1.21 5.15
CA GLU A 62 22.71 -2.53 5.14
C GLU A 62 21.71 -2.55 3.97
N LYS A 63 22.10 -3.19 2.87
CA LYS A 63 21.19 -3.53 1.77
C LYS A 63 20.11 -4.48 2.31
N ASP A 64 18.96 -3.93 2.61
CA ASP A 64 17.75 -4.74 2.80
C ASP A 64 17.29 -5.19 1.41
N ASP A 65 17.60 -6.44 1.07
CA ASP A 65 17.26 -7.02 -0.23
C ASP A 65 15.74 -7.06 -0.47
N ASP A 66 14.93 -6.88 0.58
CA ASP A 66 13.47 -6.96 0.54
C ASP A 66 12.77 -5.60 0.43
N ALA A 67 13.49 -4.48 0.42
CA ALA A 67 12.93 -3.14 0.37
C ALA A 67 13.49 -2.27 -0.77
N LEU A 68 12.66 -1.36 -1.28
CA LEU A 68 13.02 -0.28 -2.17
C LEU A 68 12.46 1.02 -1.64
N VAL A 69 13.28 2.06 -1.60
CA VAL A 69 12.86 3.43 -1.28
C VAL A 69 13.34 4.34 -2.40
N PHE A 70 12.45 5.13 -2.96
CA PHE A 70 12.77 6.03 -4.06
C PHE A 70 11.98 7.33 -3.99
N GLU A 71 12.54 8.37 -4.61
CA GLU A 71 11.95 9.70 -4.66
C GLU A 71 11.26 9.95 -6.00
N VAL A 72 10.10 10.60 -5.95
CA VAL A 72 9.38 11.08 -7.13
C VAL A 72 8.93 12.53 -6.88
N GLY A 73 9.64 13.48 -7.46
CA GLY A 73 9.43 14.90 -7.15
C GLY A 73 9.76 15.21 -5.68
N ASP A 74 8.78 15.69 -4.94
CA ASP A 74 8.87 15.95 -3.49
C ASP A 74 8.24 14.85 -2.63
N MET A 75 7.95 13.71 -3.22
CA MET A 75 7.35 12.55 -2.57
C MET A 75 8.37 11.42 -2.44
N VAL A 76 8.17 10.59 -1.43
CA VAL A 76 8.96 9.38 -1.19
C VAL A 76 8.04 8.17 -1.23
N ALA A 77 8.40 7.18 -2.02
CA ALA A 77 7.72 5.89 -2.06
C ALA A 77 8.61 4.81 -1.44
N ALA A 78 8.00 3.95 -0.64
CA ALA A 78 8.64 2.78 -0.06
C ALA A 78 7.84 1.52 -0.40
N VAL A 79 8.54 0.49 -0.82
CA VAL A 79 7.98 -0.82 -1.15
C VAL A 79 8.83 -1.87 -0.46
N SER A 80 8.22 -2.74 0.34
CA SER A 80 8.95 -3.78 1.07
C SER A 80 8.19 -5.09 1.13
N LEU A 81 8.92 -6.20 0.97
CA LEU A 81 8.39 -7.55 1.14
C LEU A 81 8.36 -7.92 2.63
N ALA A 82 7.19 -8.33 3.12
CA ALA A 82 7.03 -9.00 4.41
C ALA A 82 6.77 -10.50 4.15
N THR A 83 7.64 -11.34 4.67
CA THR A 83 7.60 -12.80 4.44
C THR A 83 6.59 -13.54 5.31
N TYR A 84 5.63 -12.83 5.85
CA TYR A 84 4.55 -13.34 6.70
C TYR A 84 3.22 -12.71 6.27
N PRO A 85 2.08 -13.34 6.56
CA PRO A 85 0.77 -12.76 6.25
C PRO A 85 0.45 -11.57 7.14
N ILE A 86 -0.50 -10.74 6.71
CA ILE A 86 -1.02 -9.63 7.52
C ILE A 86 -1.53 -10.19 8.85
N PRO A 87 -1.08 -9.63 9.99
CA PRO A 87 -1.38 -10.15 11.32
C PRO A 87 -2.88 -10.18 11.64
N ASN A 88 -3.23 -11.00 12.62
CA ASN A 88 -4.58 -11.09 13.23
C ASN A 88 -5.73 -11.42 12.26
N GLY A 89 -5.43 -11.90 11.04
CA GLY A 89 -6.45 -12.19 10.05
C GLY A 89 -7.20 -10.95 9.54
N GLU A 90 -6.65 -9.76 9.74
CA GLU A 90 -7.26 -8.47 9.42
C GLU A 90 -7.71 -8.37 7.95
N ALA A 91 -6.84 -8.77 7.02
CA ALA A 91 -7.19 -8.79 5.61
C ALA A 91 -8.41 -9.67 5.31
N GLY A 92 -8.51 -10.85 5.94
CA GLY A 92 -9.65 -11.76 5.78
C GLY A 92 -10.96 -11.20 6.31
N ILE A 93 -10.91 -10.47 7.42
CA ILE A 93 -12.09 -9.80 7.99
C ILE A 93 -12.56 -8.68 7.06
N ASN A 94 -11.64 -7.85 6.61
CA ASN A 94 -11.97 -6.70 5.74
C ASN A 94 -12.32 -7.12 4.30
N ALA A 95 -11.91 -8.31 3.86
CA ALA A 95 -12.30 -8.83 2.56
C ALA A 95 -13.81 -9.06 2.42
N GLU A 96 -14.52 -9.26 3.52
CA GLU A 96 -15.98 -9.38 3.55
C GLU A 96 -16.69 -8.09 3.08
N ASN A 97 -16.00 -6.97 3.09
CA ASN A 97 -16.53 -5.69 2.59
C ASN A 97 -16.59 -5.63 1.05
N ASN A 98 -15.89 -6.51 0.33
CA ASN A 98 -15.95 -6.55 -1.12
C ASN A 98 -17.03 -7.53 -1.62
N TYR A 99 -18.25 -7.03 -1.78
CA TYR A 99 -19.36 -7.82 -2.32
C TYR A 99 -19.30 -8.05 -3.85
N MET A 100 -18.37 -7.39 -4.55
CA MET A 100 -18.22 -7.52 -6.00
C MET A 100 -17.23 -8.62 -6.39
N TRP A 101 -16.43 -9.12 -5.47
CA TRP A 101 -15.44 -10.15 -5.70
C TRP A 101 -15.66 -11.34 -4.76
N GLU A 102 -16.23 -12.38 -5.29
CA GLU A 102 -16.64 -13.57 -4.53
C GLU A 102 -15.46 -14.26 -3.84
N ASP A 103 -14.27 -14.25 -4.47
CA ASP A 103 -13.07 -14.91 -3.95
C ASP A 103 -12.28 -14.07 -2.94
N ALA A 104 -12.69 -12.81 -2.66
CA ALA A 104 -11.93 -11.88 -1.83
C ALA A 104 -11.54 -12.45 -0.46
N VAL A 105 -12.49 -13.06 0.23
CA VAL A 105 -12.29 -13.64 1.58
C VAL A 105 -11.33 -14.82 1.52
N GLN A 106 -11.48 -15.72 0.54
CA GLN A 106 -10.61 -16.87 0.38
C GLN A 106 -9.18 -16.42 0.10
N VAL A 107 -8.98 -15.54 -0.87
CA VAL A 107 -7.67 -14.99 -1.24
C VAL A 107 -7.00 -14.32 -0.04
N ALA A 108 -7.75 -13.50 0.70
CA ALA A 108 -7.22 -12.80 1.86
C ALA A 108 -6.82 -13.76 2.99
N ARG A 109 -7.55 -14.85 3.20
CA ARG A 109 -7.22 -15.86 4.22
C ARG A 109 -6.07 -16.77 3.84
N GLU A 110 -5.87 -17.02 2.55
CA GLU A 110 -4.85 -17.94 2.03
C GLU A 110 -3.50 -17.26 1.76
N HIS A 111 -3.42 -15.91 1.74
CA HIS A 111 -2.15 -15.24 1.48
C HIS A 111 -1.10 -15.60 2.53
N ARG A 112 0.16 -15.66 2.10
CA ARG A 112 1.29 -16.12 2.92
C ARG A 112 2.30 -15.04 3.22
N ALA A 113 2.30 -13.99 2.40
CA ALA A 113 3.20 -12.85 2.50
C ALA A 113 2.50 -11.61 1.92
N HIS A 114 3.10 -10.46 2.04
CA HIS A 114 2.59 -9.25 1.43
C HIS A 114 3.70 -8.26 1.07
N ILE A 115 3.44 -7.41 0.11
CA ILE A 115 4.25 -6.23 -0.18
C ILE A 115 3.57 -5.04 0.49
N MET A 116 4.28 -4.36 1.36
CA MET A 116 3.83 -3.09 1.93
C MET A 116 4.21 -1.97 0.98
N VAL A 117 3.26 -1.10 0.67
CA VAL A 117 3.47 0.12 -0.11
C VAL A 117 3.13 1.32 0.75
N ALA A 118 4.03 2.28 0.83
CA ALA A 118 3.81 3.54 1.50
C ALA A 118 4.26 4.70 0.62
N VAL A 119 3.47 5.77 0.55
CA VAL A 119 3.83 7.01 -0.13
C VAL A 119 3.67 8.16 0.84
N LEU A 120 4.77 8.90 1.04
CA LEU A 120 4.87 10.06 1.90
C LEU A 120 5.09 11.31 1.05
N GLY A 121 4.62 12.43 1.55
CA GLY A 121 4.80 13.74 0.90
C GLY A 121 4.06 14.81 1.67
N LYS A 122 4.11 16.04 1.20
CA LYS A 122 3.43 17.17 1.85
C LYS A 122 1.91 17.00 1.82
N GLU A 123 1.23 17.45 2.85
CA GLU A 123 -0.25 17.40 2.94
C GLU A 123 -0.95 18.09 1.76
N GLU A 124 -0.36 19.16 1.25
CA GLU A 124 -0.87 19.95 0.12
C GLU A 124 -1.01 19.13 -1.17
N ASN A 125 -0.28 18.03 -1.30
CA ASN A 125 -0.18 17.22 -2.51
C ASN A 125 -0.96 15.89 -2.44
N LEU A 126 -2.08 15.83 -1.73
CA LEU A 126 -2.87 14.60 -1.56
C LEU A 126 -3.21 13.89 -2.88
N LEU A 127 -3.58 14.67 -3.91
CA LEU A 127 -3.93 14.11 -5.22
C LEU A 127 -2.73 13.43 -5.89
N GLU A 128 -1.57 14.09 -5.90
CA GLU A 128 -0.37 13.53 -6.53
C GLU A 128 0.18 12.34 -5.73
N LYS A 129 0.09 12.37 -4.39
CA LYS A 129 0.40 11.21 -3.55
C LYS A 129 -0.52 10.03 -3.85
N GLY A 130 -1.82 10.27 -3.96
CA GLY A 130 -2.80 9.23 -4.30
C GLY A 130 -2.53 8.60 -5.68
N LYS A 131 -2.18 9.42 -6.68
CA LYS A 131 -1.78 8.95 -8.00
C LYS A 131 -0.50 8.10 -7.94
N LEU A 132 0.54 8.59 -7.26
CA LEU A 132 1.80 7.86 -7.13
C LEU A 132 1.57 6.53 -6.40
N TYR A 133 0.85 6.56 -5.29
CA TYR A 133 0.47 5.36 -4.53
C TYR A 133 -0.23 4.33 -5.43
N THR A 134 -1.21 4.75 -6.22
CA THR A 134 -1.96 3.86 -7.13
C THR A 134 -1.05 3.28 -8.21
N LYS A 135 -0.13 4.06 -8.77
CA LYS A 135 0.87 3.59 -9.76
C LYS A 135 1.79 2.53 -9.17
N VAL A 136 2.29 2.75 -7.96
CA VAL A 136 3.17 1.81 -7.26
C VAL A 136 2.44 0.51 -6.94
N VAL A 137 1.23 0.58 -6.40
CA VAL A 137 0.41 -0.61 -6.12
C VAL A 137 0.08 -1.36 -7.40
N ALA A 138 -0.30 -0.68 -8.47
CA ALA A 138 -0.59 -1.29 -9.76
C ALA A 138 0.63 -2.02 -10.35
N ALA A 139 1.84 -1.48 -10.21
CA ALA A 139 3.07 -2.17 -10.58
C ALA A 139 3.29 -3.44 -9.76
N CYS A 140 3.00 -3.40 -8.45
CA CYS A 140 3.06 -4.59 -7.59
C CYS A 140 2.01 -5.65 -7.94
N CYS A 141 0.85 -5.26 -8.49
CA CYS A 141 -0.17 -6.20 -8.97
C CYS A 141 0.33 -7.12 -10.09
N ARG A 142 1.36 -6.72 -10.82
CA ARG A 142 1.95 -7.48 -11.93
C ARG A 142 2.95 -8.54 -11.47
N GLN A 143 3.26 -8.59 -10.19
CA GLN A 143 4.11 -9.64 -9.63
C GLN A 143 3.42 -11.02 -9.76
N GLU A 144 4.20 -12.06 -10.04
CA GLU A 144 3.70 -13.42 -10.31
C GLU A 144 2.80 -13.94 -9.19
N TYR A 145 3.13 -13.64 -7.94
CA TYR A 145 2.42 -14.17 -6.77
C TYR A 145 1.42 -13.19 -6.16
N ALA A 146 1.15 -12.05 -6.81
CA ALA A 146 0.15 -11.10 -6.36
C ALA A 146 -1.27 -11.67 -6.54
N THR A 147 -2.02 -11.74 -5.43
CA THR A 147 -3.36 -12.36 -5.40
C THR A 147 -4.46 -11.41 -4.97
N GLY A 148 -4.14 -10.32 -4.30
CA GLY A 148 -5.11 -9.33 -3.84
C GLY A 148 -4.44 -8.05 -3.38
N ILE A 149 -5.21 -6.98 -3.23
CA ILE A 149 -4.75 -5.70 -2.68
C ILE A 149 -5.61 -5.37 -1.48
N TYR A 150 -4.98 -5.26 -0.30
CA TYR A 150 -5.62 -4.81 0.91
C TYR A 150 -5.31 -3.33 1.16
N THR A 151 -6.30 -2.49 0.99
CA THR A 151 -6.20 -1.04 1.20
C THR A 151 -7.56 -0.47 1.58
N SER A 152 -7.59 0.58 2.41
CA SER A 152 -8.82 1.28 2.82
C SER A 152 -9.92 0.36 3.37
N GLY A 153 -9.54 -0.69 4.08
CA GLY A 153 -10.48 -1.64 4.69
C GLY A 153 -11.20 -2.58 3.72
N VAL A 154 -10.68 -2.75 2.51
CA VAL A 154 -11.23 -3.63 1.47
C VAL A 154 -10.11 -4.40 0.79
N VAL A 155 -10.40 -5.61 0.31
CA VAL A 155 -9.49 -6.38 -0.53
C VAL A 155 -10.00 -6.36 -1.98
N PHE A 156 -9.15 -5.87 -2.88
CA PHE A 156 -9.45 -5.76 -4.31
C PHE A 156 -8.80 -6.88 -5.12
N GLU A 157 -9.44 -7.24 -6.22
CA GLU A 157 -8.83 -8.09 -7.24
C GLU A 157 -7.71 -7.31 -7.98
N PRO A 158 -6.51 -7.93 -8.20
CA PRO A 158 -5.40 -7.25 -8.86
C PRO A 158 -5.73 -6.69 -10.25
N ARG A 159 -6.48 -7.42 -11.07
CA ARG A 159 -6.87 -6.96 -12.42
C ARG A 159 -7.84 -5.79 -12.39
N PHE A 160 -8.76 -5.80 -11.45
CA PHE A 160 -9.67 -4.68 -11.23
C PHE A 160 -8.88 -3.42 -10.84
N TYR A 161 -7.98 -3.57 -9.86
CA TYR A 161 -7.16 -2.46 -9.39
C TYR A 161 -6.27 -1.87 -10.50
N GLU A 162 -5.60 -2.73 -11.24
CA GLU A 162 -4.73 -2.36 -12.36
C GLU A 162 -5.52 -1.68 -13.50
N GLY A 163 -6.71 -2.20 -13.84
CA GLY A 163 -7.56 -1.64 -14.88
C GLY A 163 -8.01 -0.21 -14.58
N PHE A 164 -8.38 0.09 -13.34
CA PHE A 164 -8.73 1.46 -12.96
C PHE A 164 -7.50 2.37 -12.80
N ALA A 165 -6.35 1.84 -12.39
CA ALA A 165 -5.10 2.59 -12.40
C ALA A 165 -4.70 3.03 -13.81
N ASP A 166 -4.97 2.22 -14.82
CA ASP A 166 -4.66 2.52 -16.23
C ASP A 166 -5.40 3.77 -16.77
N MET A 167 -6.53 4.13 -16.19
CA MET A 167 -7.26 5.37 -16.55
C MET A 167 -6.39 6.62 -16.36
N MET A 168 -5.39 6.58 -15.48
CA MET A 168 -4.44 7.68 -15.32
C MET A 168 -3.58 7.94 -16.55
N GLN A 169 -3.40 6.98 -17.46
CA GLN A 169 -2.68 7.18 -18.72
C GLN A 169 -3.46 8.09 -19.67
N ASP A 170 -4.79 8.08 -19.55
CA ASP A 170 -5.69 8.95 -20.32
C ASP A 170 -6.01 10.27 -19.58
N GLY A 171 -5.34 10.52 -18.44
CA GLY A 171 -5.53 11.72 -17.62
C GLY A 171 -6.76 11.68 -16.70
N GLU A 172 -7.41 10.52 -16.58
CA GLU A 172 -8.53 10.31 -15.67
C GLU A 172 -8.05 9.94 -14.26
N LEU A 173 -8.92 10.13 -13.26
CA LEU A 173 -8.60 9.76 -11.87
C LEU A 173 -9.06 8.34 -11.57
N PRO A 174 -8.24 7.52 -10.87
CA PRO A 174 -8.58 6.16 -10.50
C PRO A 174 -9.49 6.12 -9.27
N ILE A 175 -10.66 6.72 -9.36
CA ILE A 175 -11.57 6.93 -8.21
C ILE A 175 -11.96 5.61 -7.55
N PHE A 176 -12.17 4.55 -8.32
CA PHE A 176 -12.55 3.23 -7.80
C PHE A 176 -11.42 2.53 -7.02
N ASN A 177 -10.18 2.98 -7.16
CA ASN A 177 -9.07 2.52 -6.34
C ASN A 177 -9.00 3.25 -4.98
N TRP A 178 -9.62 4.42 -4.89
CA TRP A 178 -9.55 5.29 -3.71
C TRP A 178 -10.78 5.25 -2.84
N ILE A 179 -11.95 5.00 -3.44
CA ILE A 179 -13.24 5.03 -2.75
C ILE A 179 -13.96 3.71 -2.99
N TRP A 180 -14.32 3.04 -1.90
CA TRP A 180 -15.17 1.88 -1.93
C TRP A 180 -16.57 2.27 -1.50
N PHE A 181 -17.56 1.96 -2.32
CA PHE A 181 -18.97 2.19 -2.04
C PHE A 181 -19.58 0.88 -1.52
N GLY A 182 -19.71 0.75 -0.21
CA GLY A 182 -20.34 -0.38 0.46
C GLY A 182 -21.73 -0.04 0.98
#